data_99e655cd309d76cca7c58540fece0821
#
_entry.id   99e655cd309d76cca7c58540fece0821
#
_cell.length_a   1.000
_cell.length_b   1.000
_cell.length_c   1.000
_cell.angle_alpha   90.00
_cell.angle_beta   90.00
_cell.angle_gamma   90.00
#
_symmetry.space_group_name_H-M   'P 1'
#
loop_
_entity.id
_entity.type
_entity.pdbx_description
1 polymer ?
#
loop_
_entity_poly.entity_id
_entity_poly.type
_entity_poly.pdbx_seq_one_letter_code
_entity_poly.pdbx_strand_id
1 'polypeptide(L)'
;MKRLFLLVSAVWALSACDEKAAPQAFTPEMASFSNEFEFDPLRGPVKEFTQTLFDEHDKAIKEVRARLSNEGCFDLIALDNREENTGGAWLLDANYYLDSETHEKRLRLQGKCQLAEMVSEGMKWEMDDNGFIVTSMGKKTTTSYRYDSEGFPLGKTTTAKDARYAVTLTPSADSRQKLNYSAVLVSDDNPVGSVQQTCEYDDYYNPTRCEQQMVDNSVQPPLTYHYTIKNTIEYY
;
A
#
# COMPACT_ATOMS: atom_id res chain seq x y z
N MET A 1 -48.68 15.74 60.93
CA MET A 1 -48.56 14.79 59.80
C MET A 1 -47.49 15.37 58.87
N LYS A 2 -46.21 14.87 59.00
CA LYS A 2 -45.08 15.27 58.17
C LYS A 2 -44.95 14.23 57.02
N ARG A 3 -45.11 14.66 55.80
CA ARG A 3 -44.87 13.83 54.62
C ARG A 3 -43.43 13.96 54.19
N LEU A 4 -42.68 12.84 54.31
CA LEU A 4 -41.31 12.71 53.87
C LEU A 4 -41.31 12.36 52.38
N PHE A 5 -40.76 13.26 51.53
CA PHE A 5 -40.53 12.98 50.09
C PHE A 5 -39.15 12.33 49.95
N LEU A 6 -39.12 11.06 49.56
CA LEU A 6 -37.93 10.35 49.12
C LEU A 6 -37.66 10.69 47.67
N LEU A 7 -36.58 11.46 47.45
CA LEU A 7 -36.02 11.68 46.09
C LEU A 7 -35.15 10.46 45.73
N VAL A 8 -35.66 9.65 44.82
CA VAL A 8 -34.85 8.57 44.16
C VAL A 8 -34.07 9.17 43.04
N SER A 9 -32.76 9.39 43.26
CA SER A 9 -31.83 9.81 42.22
C SER A 9 -31.46 8.60 41.35
N ALA A 10 -32.04 8.50 40.14
CA ALA A 10 -31.62 7.52 39.12
C ALA A 10 -30.27 7.94 38.57
N VAL A 11 -29.20 7.26 38.93
CA VAL A 11 -27.88 7.37 38.31
C VAL A 11 -27.92 6.59 37.00
N TRP A 12 -28.02 7.32 35.91
CA TRP A 12 -27.81 6.75 34.57
C TRP A 12 -26.31 6.54 34.38
N ALA A 13 -25.85 5.30 34.52
CA ALA A 13 -24.54 4.90 34.07
C ALA A 13 -24.52 4.96 32.54
N LEU A 14 -23.99 6.03 31.97
CA LEU A 14 -23.61 6.08 30.57
C LEU A 14 -22.43 5.10 30.38
N SER A 15 -22.71 3.87 30.00
CA SER A 15 -21.73 2.99 29.41
C SER A 15 -21.38 3.60 28.04
N ALA A 16 -20.36 4.47 27.99
CA ALA A 16 -19.71 4.82 26.75
C ALA A 16 -19.09 3.51 26.22
N CYS A 17 -19.74 2.88 25.26
CA CYS A 17 -19.08 1.93 24.39
C CYS A 17 -18.02 2.75 23.64
N ASP A 18 -16.76 2.48 23.92
CA ASP A 18 -15.63 2.96 23.13
C ASP A 18 -15.70 2.23 21.77
N GLU A 19 -16.58 2.71 20.91
CA GLU A 19 -16.68 2.21 19.55
C GLU A 19 -15.49 2.79 18.80
N LYS A 20 -14.45 1.96 18.57
CA LYS A 20 -13.28 2.38 17.79
C LYS A 20 -13.77 3.02 16.47
N ALA A 21 -13.24 4.18 16.14
CA ALA A 21 -13.57 4.89 14.92
C ALA A 21 -13.46 3.97 13.69
N ALA A 22 -14.33 4.16 12.71
CA ALA A 22 -14.22 3.43 11.45
C ALA A 22 -12.87 3.75 10.77
N PRO A 23 -12.24 2.76 10.10
CA PRO A 23 -10.99 3.01 9.40
C PRO A 23 -11.16 4.06 8.31
N GLN A 24 -10.16 4.92 8.16
CA GLN A 24 -10.11 5.89 7.07
C GLN A 24 -9.87 5.17 5.74
N ALA A 25 -10.38 5.73 4.63
CA ALA A 25 -10.05 5.27 3.29
C ALA A 25 -8.57 5.52 2.98
N PHE A 26 -8.00 4.74 2.06
CA PHE A 26 -6.67 5.00 1.54
C PHE A 26 -6.70 6.23 0.63
N THR A 27 -5.73 7.12 0.78
CA THR A 27 -5.63 8.28 -0.10
C THR A 27 -5.19 7.86 -1.50
N PRO A 28 -5.59 8.59 -2.56
CA PRO A 28 -5.17 8.29 -3.93
C PRO A 28 -3.64 8.25 -4.07
N GLU A 29 -2.91 9.14 -3.39
CA GLU A 29 -1.46 9.18 -3.40
C GLU A 29 -0.86 7.91 -2.78
N MET A 30 -1.28 7.54 -1.56
CA MET A 30 -0.79 6.34 -0.88
C MET A 30 -1.09 5.07 -1.69
N ALA A 31 -2.34 4.92 -2.15
CA ALA A 31 -2.77 3.75 -2.91
C ALA A 31 -2.05 3.64 -4.27
N SER A 32 -1.86 4.76 -4.97
CA SER A 32 -1.19 4.79 -6.27
C SER A 32 0.31 4.48 -6.13
N PHE A 33 0.98 5.11 -5.16
CA PHE A 33 2.41 4.83 -4.90
C PHE A 33 2.63 3.40 -4.44
N SER A 34 1.79 2.88 -3.53
CA SER A 34 1.91 1.51 -3.05
C SER A 34 1.75 0.49 -4.18
N ASN A 35 0.80 0.71 -5.08
CA ASN A 35 0.54 -0.20 -6.20
C ASN A 35 1.63 -0.11 -7.28
N GLU A 36 2.22 1.08 -7.50
CA GLU A 36 3.30 1.28 -8.46
C GLU A 36 4.63 0.75 -7.93
N PHE A 37 4.98 1.05 -6.67
CA PHE A 37 6.27 0.70 -6.07
C PHE A 37 6.25 -0.55 -5.18
N GLU A 38 5.11 -1.26 -5.17
CA GLU A 38 4.94 -2.58 -4.56
C GLU A 38 5.26 -2.63 -3.06
N PHE A 39 4.51 -1.85 -2.30
CA PHE A 39 4.48 -1.90 -0.84
C PHE A 39 3.03 -1.89 -0.33
N ASP A 40 2.81 -2.30 0.91
CA ASP A 40 1.47 -2.31 1.52
C ASP A 40 1.00 -0.88 1.81
N PRO A 41 -0.18 -0.45 1.32
CA PRO A 41 -0.67 0.90 1.55
C PRO A 41 -1.02 1.12 3.03
N LEU A 42 -0.79 2.34 3.51
CA LEU A 42 -1.11 2.78 4.85
C LEU A 42 -2.24 3.82 4.83
N ARG A 43 -2.94 3.97 5.95
CA ARG A 43 -4.05 4.91 6.10
C ARG A 43 -3.86 5.84 7.30
N GLY A 44 -4.65 6.90 7.36
CA GLY A 44 -4.56 7.89 8.44
C GLY A 44 -3.42 8.89 8.25
N PRO A 45 -3.10 9.67 9.30
CA PRO A 45 -2.14 10.77 9.22
C PRO A 45 -0.69 10.29 9.34
N VAL A 46 -0.27 9.41 8.43
CA VAL A 46 1.10 8.87 8.40
C VAL A 46 2.09 9.99 8.11
N LYS A 47 3.10 10.12 8.95
CA LYS A 47 4.20 11.08 8.82
C LYS A 47 5.44 10.44 8.21
N GLU A 48 5.82 9.27 8.73
CA GLU A 48 6.97 8.52 8.26
C GLU A 48 6.70 7.02 8.44
N PHE A 49 7.21 6.19 7.53
CA PHE A 49 7.19 4.76 7.73
C PHE A 49 8.41 4.07 7.12
N THR A 50 8.73 2.92 7.69
CA THR A 50 9.63 1.93 7.10
C THR A 50 8.91 0.60 7.03
N GLN A 51 8.85 0.01 5.85
CA GLN A 51 8.31 -1.32 5.60
C GLN A 51 9.44 -2.22 5.10
N THR A 52 9.71 -3.31 5.83
CA THR A 52 10.79 -4.24 5.48
C THR A 52 10.23 -5.64 5.28
N LEU A 53 10.54 -6.23 4.14
CA LEU A 53 10.26 -7.63 3.79
C LEU A 53 11.47 -8.50 4.16
N PHE A 54 11.23 -9.55 4.94
CA PHE A 54 12.21 -10.54 5.35
C PHE A 54 11.90 -11.89 4.72
N ASP A 55 12.92 -12.63 4.35
CA ASP A 55 12.81 -14.02 3.95
C ASP A 55 12.66 -14.97 5.16
N GLU A 56 12.54 -16.27 4.91
CA GLU A 56 12.41 -17.30 5.94
C GLU A 56 13.61 -17.45 6.89
N HIS A 57 14.74 -16.78 6.57
CA HIS A 57 15.96 -16.76 7.37
C HIS A 57 16.14 -15.44 8.13
N ASP A 58 15.08 -14.62 8.25
CA ASP A 58 15.11 -13.27 8.83
C ASP A 58 16.10 -12.31 8.11
N LYS A 59 16.44 -12.56 6.85
CA LYS A 59 17.24 -11.65 6.04
C LYS A 59 16.33 -10.62 5.38
N ALA A 60 16.60 -9.35 5.59
CA ALA A 60 15.89 -8.26 4.89
C ALA A 60 16.24 -8.29 3.40
N ILE A 61 15.23 -8.48 2.55
CA ILE A 61 15.35 -8.60 1.09
C ILE A 61 14.80 -7.37 0.34
N LYS A 62 13.83 -6.69 0.92
CA LYS A 62 13.27 -5.44 0.37
C LYS A 62 12.97 -4.46 1.50
N GLU A 63 13.21 -3.18 1.26
CA GLU A 63 12.86 -2.12 2.21
C GLU A 63 12.29 -0.92 1.48
N VAL A 64 11.22 -0.35 2.03
CA VAL A 64 10.62 0.91 1.60
C VAL A 64 10.62 1.85 2.77
N ARG A 65 11.18 3.05 2.60
CA ARG A 65 11.09 4.15 3.57
C ARG A 65 10.41 5.33 2.92
N ALA A 66 9.52 5.96 3.62
CA ALA A 66 8.89 7.17 3.13
C ALA A 66 8.61 8.16 4.25
N ARG A 67 8.70 9.44 3.90
CA ARG A 67 8.24 10.54 4.72
C ARG A 67 7.19 11.33 3.94
N LEU A 68 6.08 11.63 4.60
CA LEU A 68 4.96 12.34 4.01
C LEU A 68 4.80 13.73 4.65
N SER A 69 4.29 14.68 3.89
CA SER A 69 3.80 15.95 4.40
C SER A 69 2.45 15.77 5.11
N ASN A 70 2.04 16.77 5.91
CA ASN A 70 0.69 16.81 6.52
C ASN A 70 -0.44 16.70 5.49
N GLU A 71 -0.14 16.98 4.25
CA GLU A 71 -1.09 16.93 3.15
C GLU A 71 -1.16 15.54 2.48
N GLY A 72 -0.32 14.59 2.91
CA GLY A 72 -0.25 13.24 2.38
C GLY A 72 0.62 13.07 1.12
N CYS A 73 1.39 14.10 0.72
CA CYS A 73 2.38 13.96 -0.34
C CYS A 73 3.65 13.28 0.19
N PHE A 74 4.26 12.42 -0.58
CA PHE A 74 5.54 11.85 -0.24
C PHE A 74 6.65 12.89 -0.40
N ASP A 75 7.23 13.40 0.69
CA ASP A 75 8.38 14.31 0.66
C ASP A 75 9.67 13.57 0.30
N LEU A 76 9.74 12.30 0.71
CA LEU A 76 10.82 11.37 0.41
C LEU A 76 10.23 9.98 0.22
N ILE A 77 10.73 9.23 -0.75
CA ILE A 77 10.56 7.80 -0.87
C ILE A 77 11.89 7.15 -1.23
N ALA A 78 12.27 6.11 -0.50
CA ALA A 78 13.46 5.31 -0.76
C ALA A 78 13.05 3.84 -0.88
N LEU A 79 13.53 3.20 -1.92
CA LEU A 79 13.30 1.80 -2.24
C LEU A 79 14.65 1.10 -2.26
N ASP A 80 14.75 -0.07 -1.64
CA ASP A 80 15.92 -0.94 -1.65
C ASP A 80 15.45 -2.39 -1.87
N ASN A 81 15.70 -2.94 -3.05
CA ASN A 81 15.48 -4.35 -3.37
C ASN A 81 16.84 -5.05 -3.46
N ARG A 82 17.19 -5.74 -2.39
CA ARG A 82 18.51 -6.38 -2.23
C ARG A 82 18.64 -7.65 -3.04
N GLU A 83 17.55 -8.32 -3.39
CA GLU A 83 17.59 -9.53 -4.23
C GLU A 83 17.91 -9.17 -5.67
N GLU A 84 17.31 -8.10 -6.18
CA GLU A 84 17.53 -7.62 -7.55
C GLU A 84 18.69 -6.62 -7.65
N ASN A 85 19.25 -6.20 -6.51
CA ASN A 85 20.25 -5.14 -6.41
C ASN A 85 19.77 -3.86 -7.13
N THR A 86 18.51 -3.50 -6.92
CA THR A 86 17.86 -2.30 -7.47
C THR A 86 17.34 -1.43 -6.35
N GLY A 87 17.18 -0.13 -6.64
CA GLY A 87 16.65 0.80 -5.67
C GLY A 87 16.99 2.25 -6.01
N GLY A 88 16.65 3.13 -5.09
CA GLY A 88 16.92 4.55 -5.19
C GLY A 88 16.16 5.32 -4.12
N ALA A 89 16.58 6.55 -3.90
CA ALA A 89 15.89 7.47 -3.02
C ALA A 89 15.57 8.75 -3.78
N TRP A 90 14.35 9.25 -3.61
CA TRP A 90 13.86 10.42 -4.32
C TRP A 90 13.29 11.44 -3.35
N LEU A 91 13.64 12.69 -3.58
CA LEU A 91 13.20 13.84 -2.80
C LEU A 91 12.23 14.68 -3.63
N LEU A 92 11.13 15.07 -3.03
CA LEU A 92 10.17 15.98 -3.66
C LEU A 92 10.79 17.38 -3.75
N ASP A 93 10.86 17.91 -4.97
CA ASP A 93 11.22 19.31 -5.26
C ASP A 93 10.23 19.90 -6.27
N ALA A 94 9.38 20.78 -5.79
CA ALA A 94 8.26 21.38 -6.54
C ALA A 94 7.37 20.27 -7.16
N ASN A 95 7.41 20.09 -8.47
CA ASN A 95 6.61 19.10 -9.20
C ASN A 95 7.46 17.95 -9.78
N TYR A 96 8.61 17.68 -9.16
CA TYR A 96 9.47 16.55 -9.52
C TYR A 96 9.94 15.80 -8.28
N TYR A 97 10.17 14.50 -8.43
CA TYR A 97 11.07 13.77 -7.57
C TYR A 97 12.45 13.77 -8.21
N LEU A 98 13.41 14.27 -7.44
CA LEU A 98 14.81 14.24 -7.78
C LEU A 98 15.49 13.05 -7.13
N ASP A 99 16.39 12.43 -7.83
CA ASP A 99 17.31 11.47 -7.24
C ASP A 99 18.09 12.12 -6.09
N SER A 100 18.14 11.47 -4.94
CA SER A 100 18.71 12.09 -3.73
C SER A 100 20.22 12.32 -3.78
N GLU A 101 20.93 11.61 -4.67
CA GLU A 101 22.40 11.69 -4.83
C GLU A 101 22.78 12.57 -6.03
N THR A 102 22.17 12.31 -7.18
CA THR A 102 22.53 12.98 -8.44
C THR A 102 21.73 14.26 -8.71
N HIS A 103 20.59 14.44 -8.00
CA HIS A 103 19.61 15.51 -8.22
C HIS A 103 18.99 15.51 -9.63
N GLU A 104 19.11 14.41 -10.36
CA GLU A 104 18.43 14.25 -11.64
C GLU A 104 16.93 14.07 -11.44
N LYS A 105 16.14 14.64 -12.36
CA LYS A 105 14.68 14.47 -12.36
C LYS A 105 14.32 13.04 -12.72
N ARG A 106 13.68 12.33 -11.80
CA ARG A 106 13.24 10.94 -11.97
C ARG A 106 11.76 10.85 -12.32
N LEU A 107 10.91 11.48 -11.51
CA LEU A 107 9.46 11.44 -11.69
C LEU A 107 8.94 12.86 -11.80
N ARG A 108 8.03 13.09 -12.72
CA ARG A 108 7.26 14.33 -12.83
C ARG A 108 5.90 14.13 -12.17
N LEU A 109 5.46 15.14 -11.45
CA LEU A 109 4.17 15.19 -10.77
C LEU A 109 3.21 16.13 -11.47
N GLN A 110 1.92 15.94 -11.20
CA GLN A 110 0.84 16.85 -11.58
C GLN A 110 -0.13 17.02 -10.42
N GLY A 111 -1.04 18.00 -10.54
CA GLY A 111 -1.97 18.32 -9.48
C GLY A 111 -1.26 18.65 -8.18
N LYS A 112 -1.68 18.04 -7.08
CA LYS A 112 -1.09 18.23 -5.76
C LYS A 112 0.28 17.51 -5.64
N CYS A 113 0.30 16.19 -5.85
CA CYS A 113 1.52 15.37 -5.82
C CYS A 113 1.31 14.02 -6.50
N GLN A 114 0.49 13.99 -7.53
CA GLN A 114 0.15 12.79 -8.27
C GLN A 114 1.22 12.49 -9.31
N LEU A 115 1.55 11.20 -9.49
CA LEU A 115 2.51 10.76 -10.50
C LEU A 115 2.00 11.09 -11.91
N ALA A 116 2.83 11.69 -12.75
CA ALA A 116 2.49 12.01 -14.13
C ALA A 116 3.38 11.32 -15.15
N GLU A 117 4.70 11.25 -14.90
CA GLU A 117 5.66 10.70 -15.84
C GLU A 117 6.93 10.22 -15.14
N MET A 118 7.46 9.05 -15.54
CA MET A 118 8.81 8.63 -15.24
C MET A 118 9.73 9.15 -16.35
N VAL A 119 10.52 10.19 -16.02
CA VAL A 119 11.23 11.00 -17.01
C VAL A 119 12.26 10.18 -17.80
N SER A 120 13.01 9.30 -17.12
CA SER A 120 14.06 8.49 -17.77
C SER A 120 13.52 7.47 -18.76
N GLU A 121 12.34 6.93 -18.53
CA GLU A 121 11.75 5.87 -19.33
C GLU A 121 10.67 6.38 -20.30
N GLY A 122 10.17 7.58 -20.06
CA GLY A 122 9.05 8.16 -20.81
C GLY A 122 7.72 7.45 -20.53
N MET A 123 7.61 6.75 -19.39
CA MET A 123 6.38 6.14 -18.92
C MET A 123 5.47 7.22 -18.36
N LYS A 124 4.18 7.15 -18.67
CA LYS A 124 3.17 8.12 -18.23
C LYS A 124 2.06 7.44 -17.46
N TRP A 125 1.54 8.12 -16.45
CA TRP A 125 0.38 7.67 -15.67
C TRP A 125 -0.86 8.51 -16.01
N GLU A 126 -1.99 7.83 -16.08
CA GLU A 126 -3.32 8.43 -16.17
C GLU A 126 -4.11 8.13 -14.91
N MET A 127 -4.91 9.09 -14.48
CA MET A 127 -5.72 9.00 -13.28
C MET A 127 -7.20 9.08 -13.59
N ASP A 128 -8.00 8.53 -12.68
CA ASP A 128 -9.44 8.77 -12.67
C ASP A 128 -9.78 10.14 -12.02
N ASP A 129 -11.09 10.46 -12.00
CA ASP A 129 -11.61 11.70 -11.41
C ASP A 129 -11.37 11.81 -9.90
N ASN A 130 -11.05 10.70 -9.22
CA ASN A 130 -10.75 10.64 -7.79
C ASN A 130 -9.23 10.75 -7.51
N GLY A 131 -8.40 10.76 -8.56
CA GLY A 131 -6.95 10.90 -8.46
C GLY A 131 -6.18 9.58 -8.31
N PHE A 132 -6.84 8.43 -8.41
CA PHE A 132 -6.15 7.13 -8.44
C PHE A 132 -5.55 6.86 -9.82
N ILE A 133 -4.32 6.35 -9.85
CA ILE A 133 -3.71 5.88 -11.11
C ILE A 133 -4.50 4.68 -11.63
N VAL A 134 -5.06 4.80 -12.82
CA VAL A 134 -5.81 3.71 -13.47
C VAL A 134 -5.04 3.08 -14.63
N THR A 135 -4.08 3.80 -15.20
CA THR A 135 -3.25 3.29 -16.30
C THR A 135 -1.84 3.84 -16.21
N SER A 136 -0.84 3.02 -16.53
CA SER A 136 0.49 3.49 -16.91
C SER A 136 0.84 3.02 -18.31
N MET A 137 1.47 3.90 -19.09
CA MET A 137 1.85 3.66 -20.48
C MET A 137 3.35 3.87 -20.65
N GLY A 138 4.08 2.79 -20.82
CA GLY A 138 5.47 2.77 -21.23
C GLY A 138 5.66 2.54 -22.72
N LYS A 139 6.91 2.50 -23.19
CA LYS A 139 7.24 2.28 -24.60
C LYS A 139 6.76 0.93 -25.16
N LYS A 140 6.68 -0.10 -24.33
CA LYS A 140 6.39 -1.48 -24.74
C LYS A 140 5.29 -2.13 -23.89
N THR A 141 4.88 -1.49 -22.82
CA THR A 141 3.95 -2.04 -21.84
C THR A 141 2.87 -1.04 -21.49
N THR A 142 1.68 -1.55 -21.22
CA THR A 142 0.59 -0.80 -20.60
C THR A 142 0.15 -1.57 -19.37
N THR A 143 0.02 -0.88 -18.23
CA THR A 143 -0.50 -1.46 -17.00
C THR A 143 -1.80 -0.78 -16.62
N SER A 144 -2.82 -1.58 -16.29
CA SER A 144 -4.10 -1.11 -15.75
C SER A 144 -4.19 -1.47 -14.27
N TYR A 145 -4.65 -0.53 -13.43
CA TYR A 145 -4.76 -0.67 -11.98
C TYR A 145 -6.22 -0.67 -11.54
N ARG A 146 -6.51 -1.35 -10.44
CA ARG A 146 -7.86 -1.42 -9.88
C ARG A 146 -7.83 -1.17 -8.38
N TYR A 147 -8.90 -0.52 -7.88
CA TYR A 147 -9.08 -0.20 -6.48
C TYR A 147 -10.50 -0.54 -6.05
N ASP A 148 -10.72 -0.77 -4.77
CA ASP A 148 -12.06 -0.85 -4.20
C ASP A 148 -12.59 0.54 -3.83
N SER A 149 -13.79 0.59 -3.28
CA SER A 149 -14.44 1.84 -2.88
C SER A 149 -13.75 2.57 -1.71
N GLU A 150 -12.85 1.91 -0.99
CA GLU A 150 -12.03 2.49 0.09
C GLU A 150 -10.63 2.87 -0.41
N GLY A 151 -10.34 2.74 -1.71
CA GLY A 151 -9.04 3.01 -2.32
C GLY A 151 -8.01 1.89 -2.10
N PHE A 152 -8.41 0.71 -1.63
CA PHE A 152 -7.48 -0.42 -1.50
C PHE A 152 -7.11 -0.98 -2.88
N PRO A 153 -5.81 -1.21 -3.18
CA PRO A 153 -5.39 -1.82 -4.43
C PRO A 153 -5.93 -3.24 -4.61
N LEU A 154 -6.68 -3.47 -5.69
CA LEU A 154 -7.18 -4.80 -6.07
C LEU A 154 -6.28 -5.51 -7.08
N GLY A 155 -5.09 -4.95 -7.33
CA GLY A 155 -4.09 -5.47 -8.23
C GLY A 155 -4.00 -4.74 -9.56
N LYS A 156 -3.14 -5.28 -10.43
CA LYS A 156 -2.79 -4.67 -11.71
C LYS A 156 -2.70 -5.71 -12.82
N THR A 157 -2.87 -5.26 -14.06
CA THR A 157 -2.66 -6.08 -15.27
C THR A 157 -1.69 -5.36 -16.17
N THR A 158 -0.54 -5.97 -16.44
CA THR A 158 0.47 -5.47 -17.38
C THR A 158 0.40 -6.24 -18.68
N THR A 159 0.24 -5.53 -19.79
CA THR A 159 0.22 -6.07 -21.15
C THR A 159 1.45 -5.57 -21.91
N ALA A 160 2.20 -6.49 -22.48
CA ALA A 160 3.25 -6.27 -23.45
C ALA A 160 2.78 -6.83 -24.82
N LYS A 161 3.62 -6.68 -25.86
CA LYS A 161 3.27 -7.14 -27.22
C LYS A 161 2.82 -8.61 -27.26
N ASP A 162 3.56 -9.48 -26.56
CA ASP A 162 3.40 -10.95 -26.63
C ASP A 162 3.26 -11.59 -25.24
N ALA A 163 2.94 -10.80 -24.21
CA ALA A 163 2.82 -11.29 -22.84
C ALA A 163 1.81 -10.47 -22.03
N ARG A 164 1.11 -11.13 -21.12
CA ARG A 164 0.17 -10.53 -20.19
C ARG A 164 0.39 -11.07 -18.79
N TYR A 165 0.63 -10.17 -17.84
CA TYR A 165 0.74 -10.49 -16.42
C TYR A 165 -0.37 -9.82 -15.64
N ALA A 166 -1.01 -10.56 -14.75
CA ALA A 166 -2.04 -10.01 -13.89
C ALA A 166 -1.83 -10.46 -12.44
N VAL A 167 -1.97 -9.52 -11.53
CA VAL A 167 -2.10 -9.79 -10.09
C VAL A 167 -3.49 -9.35 -9.69
N THR A 168 -4.24 -10.22 -9.03
CA THR A 168 -5.56 -9.91 -8.50
C THR A 168 -5.59 -10.18 -7.02
N LEU A 169 -5.88 -9.15 -6.21
CA LEU A 169 -6.00 -9.24 -4.77
C LEU A 169 -7.47 -9.35 -4.36
N THR A 170 -7.72 -10.17 -3.36
CA THR A 170 -9.01 -10.31 -2.68
C THR A 170 -8.78 -9.98 -1.20
N PRO A 171 -9.06 -8.73 -0.77
CA PRO A 171 -8.86 -8.31 0.61
C PRO A 171 -9.89 -8.95 1.55
N SER A 172 -9.61 -8.90 2.86
CA SER A 172 -10.60 -9.22 3.89
C SER A 172 -11.88 -8.40 3.73
N ALA A 173 -13.02 -9.01 4.02
CA ALA A 173 -14.30 -8.32 4.09
C ALA A 173 -14.39 -7.36 5.29
N ASP A 174 -13.59 -7.56 6.35
CA ASP A 174 -13.46 -6.60 7.44
C ASP A 174 -12.60 -5.42 6.99
N SER A 175 -13.21 -4.23 6.89
CA SER A 175 -12.52 -3.01 6.48
C SER A 175 -11.33 -2.63 7.35
N ARG A 176 -11.30 -3.12 8.62
CA ARG A 176 -10.20 -2.91 9.56
C ARG A 176 -8.98 -3.78 9.27
N GLN A 177 -9.14 -4.82 8.46
CA GLN A 177 -8.13 -5.84 8.19
C GLN A 177 -7.90 -6.06 6.68
N LYS A 178 -7.96 -4.99 5.88
CA LYS A 178 -7.86 -5.07 4.41
C LYS A 178 -6.59 -5.77 3.93
N LEU A 179 -5.50 -5.65 4.69
CA LEU A 179 -4.22 -6.29 4.36
C LEU A 179 -4.12 -7.77 4.75
N ASN A 180 -5.20 -8.36 5.33
CA ASN A 180 -5.41 -9.80 5.28
C ASN A 180 -6.03 -10.12 3.92
N TYR A 181 -5.23 -10.54 2.97
CA TYR A 181 -5.69 -10.80 1.60
C TYR A 181 -5.17 -12.10 1.03
N SER A 182 -5.83 -12.56 -0.02
CA SER A 182 -5.26 -13.52 -0.96
C SER A 182 -5.00 -12.84 -2.30
N ALA A 183 -3.98 -13.31 -3.03
CA ALA A 183 -3.72 -12.87 -4.39
C ALA A 183 -3.47 -14.05 -5.31
N VAL A 184 -3.81 -13.85 -6.60
CA VAL A 184 -3.52 -14.80 -7.67
C VAL A 184 -2.69 -14.09 -8.73
N LEU A 185 -1.60 -14.73 -9.14
CA LEU A 185 -0.70 -14.29 -10.20
C LEU A 185 -0.98 -15.12 -11.44
N VAL A 186 -1.18 -14.43 -12.56
CA VAL A 186 -1.50 -15.04 -13.86
C VAL A 186 -0.52 -14.54 -14.91
N SER A 187 0.04 -15.45 -15.70
CA SER A 187 0.85 -15.14 -16.88
C SER A 187 0.19 -15.81 -18.10
N ASP A 188 -0.17 -15.00 -19.11
CA ASP A 188 -0.81 -15.47 -20.34
C ASP A 188 -1.98 -16.42 -20.08
N ASP A 189 -2.91 -15.98 -19.21
CA ASP A 189 -4.09 -16.70 -18.73
C ASP A 189 -3.83 -18.01 -17.92
N ASN A 190 -2.57 -18.32 -17.60
CA ASN A 190 -2.19 -19.44 -16.75
C ASN A 190 -1.91 -18.98 -15.32
N PRO A 191 -2.49 -19.59 -14.29
CA PRO A 191 -2.15 -19.30 -12.91
C PRO A 191 -0.70 -19.73 -12.61
N VAL A 192 0.18 -18.78 -12.34
CA VAL A 192 1.61 -19.03 -12.07
C VAL A 192 1.98 -18.89 -10.61
N GLY A 193 1.08 -18.36 -9.77
CA GLY A 193 1.35 -18.26 -8.35
C GLY A 193 0.15 -17.78 -7.54
N SER A 194 0.28 -17.87 -6.23
CA SER A 194 -0.69 -17.32 -5.28
C SER A 194 0.02 -16.78 -4.04
N VAL A 195 -0.64 -15.83 -3.37
CA VAL A 195 -0.16 -15.24 -2.12
C VAL A 195 -1.28 -15.27 -1.10
N GLN A 196 -0.94 -15.56 0.15
CA GLN A 196 -1.79 -15.38 1.32
C GLN A 196 -1.06 -14.48 2.31
N GLN A 197 -1.72 -13.44 2.79
CA GLN A 197 -1.17 -12.53 3.79
C GLN A 197 -2.11 -12.40 4.99
N THR A 198 -1.54 -12.40 6.20
CA THR A 198 -2.25 -12.16 7.46
C THR A 198 -1.43 -11.22 8.31
N CYS A 199 -2.06 -10.19 8.90
CA CYS A 199 -1.37 -9.11 9.59
C CYS A 199 -1.89 -8.88 11.01
N GLU A 200 -1.02 -8.35 11.85
CA GLU A 200 -1.31 -7.66 13.10
C GLU A 200 -1.45 -6.16 12.82
N TYR A 201 -2.31 -5.45 13.55
CA TYR A 201 -2.69 -4.07 13.25
C TYR A 201 -2.53 -3.16 14.46
N ASP A 202 -2.19 -1.90 14.20
CA ASP A 202 -2.22 -0.81 15.16
C ASP A 202 -3.65 -0.21 15.32
N ASP A 203 -3.74 0.87 16.10
CA ASP A 203 -5.01 1.57 16.35
C ASP A 203 -5.55 2.34 15.13
N TYR A 204 -4.72 2.62 14.13
CA TYR A 204 -5.12 3.21 12.84
C TYR A 204 -5.50 2.14 11.80
N TYR A 205 -5.47 0.86 12.18
CA TYR A 205 -5.69 -0.28 11.30
C TYR A 205 -4.64 -0.40 10.19
N ASN A 206 -3.42 0.05 10.48
CA ASN A 206 -2.25 -0.20 9.64
C ASN A 206 -1.52 -1.45 10.13
N PRO A 207 -0.93 -2.25 9.22
CA PRO A 207 -0.22 -3.45 9.61
C PRO A 207 1.07 -3.09 10.35
N THR A 208 1.32 -3.72 11.47
CA THR A 208 2.61 -3.65 12.20
C THR A 208 3.51 -4.80 11.83
N ARG A 209 2.91 -5.97 11.59
CA ARG A 209 3.58 -7.18 11.16
C ARG A 209 2.64 -8.01 10.30
N CYS A 210 3.14 -8.54 9.19
CA CYS A 210 2.41 -9.51 8.37
C CYS A 210 3.24 -10.77 8.15
N GLU A 211 2.55 -11.90 8.13
CA GLU A 211 3.07 -13.18 7.61
C GLU A 211 2.50 -13.37 6.21
N GLN A 212 3.39 -13.64 5.26
CA GLN A 212 3.03 -13.85 3.87
C GLN A 212 3.55 -15.20 3.39
N GLN A 213 2.67 -15.97 2.78
CA GLN A 213 3.02 -17.21 2.08
C GLN A 213 2.80 -17.01 0.59
N MET A 214 3.83 -17.28 -0.20
CA MET A 214 3.76 -17.27 -1.66
C MET A 214 4.00 -18.68 -2.20
N VAL A 215 3.17 -19.11 -3.15
CA VAL A 215 3.34 -20.36 -3.88
C VAL A 215 3.65 -20.03 -5.33
N ASP A 216 4.79 -20.51 -5.81
CA ASP A 216 5.18 -20.44 -7.23
C ASP A 216 4.77 -21.76 -7.91
N ASN A 217 3.79 -21.66 -8.82
CA ASN A 217 3.28 -22.78 -9.62
C ASN A 217 3.94 -22.87 -11.00
N SER A 218 4.87 -21.96 -11.33
CA SER A 218 5.56 -21.97 -12.63
C SER A 218 6.58 -23.12 -12.73
N VAL A 219 6.95 -23.71 -11.59
CA VAL A 219 7.89 -24.84 -11.48
C VAL A 219 7.21 -26.10 -10.96
N GLN A 220 7.82 -27.28 -11.22
CA GLN A 220 7.30 -28.57 -10.77
C GLN A 220 8.37 -29.33 -9.96
N PRO A 221 8.10 -29.73 -8.69
CA PRO A 221 6.90 -29.40 -7.91
C PRO A 221 6.83 -27.91 -7.57
N PRO A 222 5.64 -27.35 -7.23
CA PRO A 222 5.49 -25.97 -6.81
C PRO A 222 6.39 -25.64 -5.61
N LEU A 223 6.95 -24.43 -5.60
CA LEU A 223 7.76 -23.94 -4.50
C LEU A 223 6.92 -23.03 -3.60
N THR A 224 7.16 -23.14 -2.29
CA THR A 224 6.50 -22.30 -1.30
C THR A 224 7.55 -21.46 -0.59
N TYR A 225 7.30 -20.16 -0.51
CA TYR A 225 8.14 -19.19 0.18
C TYR A 225 7.35 -18.57 1.34
N HIS A 226 8.05 -18.28 2.43
CA HIS A 226 7.50 -17.61 3.59
C HIS A 226 8.26 -16.32 3.81
N TYR A 227 7.48 -15.24 3.97
CA TYR A 227 8.01 -13.91 4.21
C TYR A 227 7.37 -13.30 5.45
N THR A 228 8.11 -12.41 6.10
CA THR A 228 7.58 -11.55 7.15
C THR A 228 7.73 -10.09 6.70
N ILE A 229 6.65 -9.32 6.77
CA ILE A 229 6.69 -7.86 6.57
C ILE A 229 6.62 -7.21 7.95
N LYS A 230 7.54 -6.28 8.24
CA LYS A 230 7.53 -5.48 9.47
C LYS A 230 7.41 -4.01 9.12
N ASN A 231 6.52 -3.30 9.80
CA ASN A 231 6.31 -1.87 9.64
C ASN A 231 6.68 -1.13 10.91
N THR A 232 7.39 -0.01 10.73
CA THR A 232 7.54 1.04 11.74
C THR A 232 6.85 2.27 11.20
N ILE A 233 5.86 2.81 11.91
CA ILE A 233 5.02 3.91 11.43
C ILE A 233 5.01 5.02 12.47
N GLU A 234 5.26 6.24 12.03
CA GLU A 234 5.09 7.46 12.82
C GLU A 234 3.91 8.26 12.26
N TYR A 235 3.10 8.82 13.15
CA TYR A 235 1.92 9.62 12.81
C TYR A 235 2.11 11.08 13.22
N TYR A 236 1.38 11.98 12.57
CA TYR A 236 1.31 13.40 12.94
C TYR A 236 0.54 13.63 14.24
#